data_c3eca65ce14d7f4766e6437d00e86361
#
_entry.id   c3eca65ce14d7f4766e6437d00e86361
#
_cell.length_a   1.000
_cell.length_b   1.000
_cell.length_c   1.000
_cell.angle_alpha   90.00
_cell.angle_beta   90.00
_cell.angle_gamma   90.00
#
_symmetry.space_group_name_H-M   'P 1'
#
loop_
_entity.id
_entity.type
_entity.pdbx_description
1 polymer ?
#
loop_
_entity_poly.entity_id
_entity_poly.type
_entity_poly.pdbx_seq_one_letter_code
_entity_poly.pdbx_strand_id
1 'polypeptide(L)'
;MLMSPLSVAQFIDTDADKFDLIVFDEASQMPTYEAVGAIARGKNVIIVGDPKQMPPTSFFSVNTIDEDNIEMEDLESILDDCLALSIPSKYLLWHYRSKHESLIAFSNSEYYDNKLMTFPSPDNIESKVRIVNINGYYDKGKSRQNLSLIH
;
A
#
# COMPACT_ATOMS: atom_id res chain seq x y z
N MET A 1 -11.41 8.64 -16.40
CA MET A 1 -12.32 7.56 -15.96
C MET A 1 -11.64 6.84 -14.80
N LEU A 2 -12.34 6.46 -13.75
CA LEU A 2 -11.82 5.72 -12.61
C LEU A 2 -12.57 4.39 -12.52
N MET A 3 -11.85 3.27 -12.53
CA MET A 3 -12.41 1.91 -12.50
C MET A 3 -11.41 0.96 -11.85
N SER A 4 -11.91 -0.17 -11.31
CA SER A 4 -11.01 -1.26 -10.92
C SER A 4 -10.48 -1.98 -12.17
N PRO A 5 -9.28 -2.62 -12.11
CA PRO A 5 -8.73 -3.36 -13.24
C PRO A 5 -9.68 -4.43 -13.78
N LEU A 6 -10.36 -5.14 -12.88
CA LEU A 6 -11.36 -6.14 -13.25
C LEU A 6 -12.52 -5.52 -14.04
N SER A 7 -13.03 -4.36 -13.58
CA SER A 7 -14.11 -3.65 -14.30
C SER A 7 -13.65 -3.18 -15.68
N VAL A 8 -12.40 -2.73 -15.81
CA VAL A 8 -11.82 -2.38 -17.11
C VAL A 8 -11.82 -3.58 -18.04
N ALA A 9 -11.37 -4.74 -17.54
CA ALA A 9 -11.31 -5.97 -18.32
C ALA A 9 -12.71 -6.46 -18.77
N GLN A 10 -13.73 -6.27 -17.93
CA GLN A 10 -15.09 -6.73 -18.21
C GLN A 10 -15.90 -5.81 -19.14
N PHE A 11 -15.73 -4.49 -18.99
CA PHE A 11 -16.64 -3.52 -19.62
C PHE A 11 -16.01 -2.74 -20.77
N ILE A 12 -14.70 -2.77 -20.94
CA ILE A 12 -14.01 -2.11 -22.04
C ILE A 12 -13.52 -3.15 -23.04
N ASP A 13 -14.01 -3.04 -24.25
CA ASP A 13 -13.61 -3.92 -25.33
C ASP A 13 -12.10 -3.80 -25.60
N THR A 14 -11.45 -4.91 -25.92
CA THR A 14 -10.05 -4.93 -26.33
C THR A 14 -9.81 -4.26 -27.68
N ASP A 15 -10.83 -4.25 -28.54
CA ASP A 15 -10.80 -3.65 -29.88
C ASP A 15 -11.21 -2.16 -29.87
N ALA A 16 -11.62 -1.62 -28.72
CA ALA A 16 -11.88 -0.19 -28.57
C ALA A 16 -10.61 0.65 -28.72
N ASP A 17 -10.79 1.93 -29.01
CA ASP A 17 -9.68 2.88 -29.07
C ASP A 17 -8.92 2.89 -27.73
N LYS A 18 -7.60 2.73 -27.81
CA LYS A 18 -6.74 2.70 -26.62
C LYS A 18 -6.69 4.05 -25.94
N PHE A 19 -6.74 4.03 -24.61
CA PHE A 19 -6.48 5.21 -23.80
C PHE A 19 -5.04 5.71 -24.02
N ASP A 20 -4.84 7.00 -24.02
CA ASP A 20 -3.51 7.59 -24.17
C ASP A 20 -2.64 7.31 -22.96
N LEU A 21 -3.23 7.23 -21.78
CA LEU A 21 -2.55 6.96 -20.52
C LEU A 21 -3.44 6.17 -19.56
N ILE A 22 -2.86 5.14 -18.96
CA ILE A 22 -3.43 4.42 -17.81
C ILE A 22 -2.56 4.70 -16.59
N VAL A 23 -3.19 5.02 -15.48
CA VAL A 23 -2.51 5.23 -14.19
C VAL A 23 -3.04 4.21 -13.20
N PHE A 24 -2.15 3.39 -12.66
CA PHE A 24 -2.45 2.52 -11.53
C PHE A 24 -2.03 3.23 -10.25
N ASP A 25 -2.94 3.30 -9.28
CA ASP A 25 -2.66 3.78 -7.94
C ASP A 25 -2.70 2.63 -6.94
N GLU A 26 -1.93 2.73 -5.84
CA GLU A 26 -1.75 1.66 -4.85
C GLU A 26 -1.25 0.34 -5.47
N ALA A 27 -0.38 0.42 -6.45
CA ALA A 27 0.07 -0.70 -7.25
C ALA A 27 0.88 -1.76 -6.47
N SER A 28 1.40 -1.42 -5.29
CA SER A 28 2.02 -2.36 -4.36
C SER A 28 1.05 -3.40 -3.80
N GLN A 29 -0.26 -3.12 -3.84
CA GLN A 29 -1.30 -4.02 -3.37
C GLN A 29 -2.00 -4.80 -4.49
N MET A 30 -1.57 -4.61 -5.74
CA MET A 30 -2.23 -5.16 -6.91
C MET A 30 -1.40 -6.27 -7.53
N PRO A 31 -1.90 -7.51 -7.57
CA PRO A 31 -1.25 -8.60 -8.30
C PRO A 31 -1.14 -8.29 -9.78
N THR A 32 -0.02 -8.65 -10.40
CA THR A 32 0.25 -8.38 -11.82
C THR A 32 -0.82 -8.94 -12.75
N TYR A 33 -1.34 -10.12 -12.48
CA TYR A 33 -2.37 -10.75 -13.33
C TYR A 33 -3.67 -9.94 -13.40
N GLU A 34 -4.02 -9.18 -12.36
CA GLU A 34 -5.19 -8.29 -12.38
C GLU A 34 -4.97 -7.05 -13.25
N ALA A 35 -3.75 -6.56 -13.31
CA ALA A 35 -3.41 -5.35 -14.04
C ALA A 35 -3.31 -5.55 -15.56
N VAL A 36 -2.93 -6.74 -16.03
CA VAL A 36 -2.63 -7.03 -17.44
C VAL A 36 -3.78 -6.65 -18.38
N GLY A 37 -5.02 -6.97 -17.99
CA GLY A 37 -6.20 -6.64 -18.77
C GLY A 37 -6.39 -5.14 -18.96
N ALA A 38 -6.11 -4.34 -17.95
CA ALA A 38 -6.18 -2.90 -18.05
C ALA A 38 -5.00 -2.33 -18.86
N ILE A 39 -3.78 -2.81 -18.64
CA ILE A 39 -2.58 -2.39 -19.38
C ILE A 39 -2.79 -2.55 -20.89
N ALA A 40 -3.39 -3.66 -21.32
CA ALA A 40 -3.63 -3.94 -22.75
C ALA A 40 -4.51 -2.88 -23.43
N ARG A 41 -5.24 -2.06 -22.70
CA ARG A 41 -6.13 -1.02 -23.20
C ARG A 41 -5.50 0.38 -23.24
N GLY A 42 -4.23 0.51 -22.89
CA GLY A 42 -3.50 1.77 -22.93
C GLY A 42 -2.36 1.80 -23.93
N LYS A 43 -1.95 3.01 -24.32
CA LYS A 43 -0.74 3.28 -25.08
C LYS A 43 0.46 3.48 -24.19
N ASN A 44 0.23 4.08 -23.01
CA ASN A 44 1.23 4.36 -21.99
C ASN A 44 0.68 3.98 -20.62
N VAL A 45 1.57 3.67 -19.68
CA VAL A 45 1.21 3.33 -18.31
C VAL A 45 2.09 4.07 -17.31
N ILE A 46 1.48 4.49 -16.21
CA ILE A 46 2.18 4.95 -15.01
C ILE A 46 1.74 4.06 -13.86
N ILE A 47 2.71 3.48 -13.18
CA ILE A 47 2.50 2.64 -12.01
C ILE A 47 2.89 3.45 -10.77
N VAL A 48 1.91 3.70 -9.88
CA VAL A 48 2.12 4.47 -8.64
C VAL A 48 1.87 3.55 -7.47
N GLY A 49 2.82 3.50 -6.54
CA GLY A 49 2.73 2.68 -5.35
C GLY A 49 3.93 2.87 -4.43
N ASP A 50 3.90 2.22 -3.30
CA ASP A 50 4.95 2.27 -2.30
C ASP A 50 5.38 0.84 -1.93
N PRO A 51 6.62 0.43 -2.29
CA PRO A 51 7.10 -0.93 -2.03
C PRO A 51 7.33 -1.21 -0.52
N LYS A 52 7.20 -0.20 0.34
CA LYS A 52 7.29 -0.34 1.80
C LYS A 52 5.93 -0.50 2.47
N GLN A 53 4.85 -0.39 1.70
CA GLN A 53 3.50 -0.68 2.17
C GLN A 53 3.17 -2.17 2.01
N MET A 54 1.96 -2.54 2.40
CA MET A 54 1.56 -3.95 2.39
C MET A 54 1.55 -4.51 0.97
N PRO A 55 2.09 -5.73 0.77
CA PRO A 55 1.97 -6.45 -0.49
C PRO A 55 0.51 -6.89 -0.75
N PRO A 56 0.21 -7.41 -1.95
CA PRO A 56 -1.09 -8.00 -2.23
C PRO A 56 -1.41 -9.09 -1.19
N THR A 57 -2.65 -9.10 -0.68
CA THR A 57 -3.07 -10.11 0.29
C THR A 57 -3.99 -11.12 -0.38
N SER A 58 -3.68 -12.41 -0.27
CA SER A 58 -4.52 -13.52 -0.72
C SER A 58 -5.79 -13.73 0.13
N PHE A 59 -6.03 -12.86 1.10
CA PHE A 59 -7.08 -13.04 2.11
C PHE A 59 -8.51 -13.22 1.53
N PHE A 60 -8.76 -12.70 0.33
CA PHE A 60 -10.04 -12.83 -0.36
C PHE A 60 -10.09 -13.94 -1.42
N SER A 61 -8.96 -14.58 -1.71
CA SER A 61 -8.89 -15.64 -2.73
C SER A 61 -9.25 -17.02 -2.18
N VAL A 62 -9.42 -17.13 -0.86
CA VAL A 62 -9.58 -18.41 -0.16
C VAL A 62 -11.04 -18.67 0.16
N ASN A 63 -11.83 -19.05 -0.85
CA ASN A 63 -13.16 -19.60 -0.63
C ASN A 63 -13.20 -21.13 -0.55
N THR A 64 -12.06 -21.82 -0.67
CA THR A 64 -11.98 -23.28 -0.54
C THR A 64 -10.59 -23.68 -0.11
N ILE A 65 -10.31 -23.75 1.20
CA ILE A 65 -9.00 -24.28 1.59
C ILE A 65 -9.04 -25.01 2.93
N ASP A 66 -8.43 -26.19 2.89
CA ASP A 66 -7.93 -26.95 4.02
C ASP A 66 -7.01 -26.07 4.88
N GLU A 67 -7.30 -26.01 6.18
CA GLU A 67 -6.63 -25.16 7.16
C GLU A 67 -5.13 -25.49 7.38
N ASP A 68 -4.60 -26.52 6.71
CA ASP A 68 -3.24 -27.03 6.95
C ASP A 68 -2.17 -26.60 5.91
N ASN A 69 -2.53 -25.86 4.86
CA ASN A 69 -1.59 -25.41 3.82
C ASN A 69 -1.77 -23.92 3.48
N ILE A 70 -1.64 -23.05 4.47
CA ILE A 70 -1.42 -21.63 4.19
C ILE A 70 0.09 -21.43 3.96
N GLU A 71 0.61 -21.91 2.84
CA GLU A 71 1.76 -21.27 2.25
C GLU A 71 1.25 -19.91 1.74
N MET A 72 1.63 -18.85 2.44
CA MET A 72 1.52 -17.49 1.91
C MET A 72 2.39 -17.47 0.66
N GLU A 73 1.80 -17.76 -0.51
CA GLU A 73 2.42 -17.35 -1.76
C GLU A 73 2.56 -15.82 -1.66
N ASP A 74 3.80 -15.35 -1.58
CA ASP A 74 4.12 -13.93 -1.74
C ASP A 74 3.71 -13.57 -3.17
N LEU A 75 2.49 -13.05 -3.31
CA LEU A 75 2.00 -12.57 -4.59
C LEU A 75 2.80 -11.32 -4.93
N GLU A 76 3.63 -11.41 -5.95
CA GLU A 76 4.36 -10.27 -6.46
C GLU A 76 3.38 -9.23 -7.00
N SER A 77 3.60 -7.98 -6.60
CA SER A 77 2.80 -6.86 -7.08
C SER A 77 3.28 -6.40 -8.46
N ILE A 78 2.40 -5.76 -9.21
CA ILE A 78 2.80 -5.12 -10.46
C ILE A 78 3.89 -4.07 -10.25
N LEU A 79 3.96 -3.43 -9.08
CA LEU A 79 5.02 -2.51 -8.75
C LEU A 79 6.37 -3.23 -8.62
N ASP A 80 6.40 -4.39 -7.93
CA ASP A 80 7.61 -5.18 -7.75
C ASP A 80 8.13 -5.71 -9.08
N ASP A 81 7.24 -6.22 -9.94
CA ASP A 81 7.59 -6.65 -11.29
C ASP A 81 8.19 -5.50 -12.11
N CYS A 82 7.60 -4.31 -12.05
CA CYS A 82 8.13 -3.14 -12.75
C CYS A 82 9.51 -2.74 -12.23
N LEU A 83 9.75 -2.81 -10.93
CA LEU A 83 11.05 -2.55 -10.33
C LEU A 83 12.08 -3.61 -10.71
N ALA A 84 11.71 -4.90 -10.72
CA ALA A 84 12.56 -6.01 -11.14
C ALA A 84 12.98 -5.88 -12.61
N LEU A 85 12.08 -5.41 -13.48
CA LEU A 85 12.36 -5.11 -14.88
C LEU A 85 13.16 -3.82 -15.10
N SER A 86 13.56 -3.13 -14.02
CA SER A 86 14.30 -1.87 -14.07
C SER A 86 13.60 -0.78 -14.91
N ILE A 87 12.29 -0.73 -14.89
CA ILE A 87 11.51 0.33 -15.53
C ILE A 87 11.86 1.67 -14.88
N PRO A 88 12.07 2.75 -15.65
CA PRO A 88 12.44 4.04 -15.11
C PRO A 88 11.48 4.50 -14.01
N SER A 89 12.00 4.77 -12.83
CA SER A 89 11.20 5.14 -11.66
C SER A 89 11.61 6.49 -11.08
N LYS A 90 10.69 7.13 -10.38
CA LYS A 90 10.89 8.38 -9.66
C LYS A 90 10.20 8.30 -8.30
N TYR A 91 10.82 8.89 -7.29
CA TYR A 91 10.26 8.97 -5.94
C TYR A 91 9.54 10.29 -5.74
N LEU A 92 8.35 10.21 -5.09
CA LEU A 92 7.66 11.37 -4.57
C LEU A 92 8.22 11.67 -3.18
N LEU A 93 8.94 12.78 -3.04
CA LEU A 93 9.67 13.09 -1.81
C LEU A 93 8.86 13.92 -0.81
N TRP A 94 7.83 14.64 -1.27
CA TRP A 94 7.06 15.52 -0.41
C TRP A 94 5.95 14.78 0.31
N HIS A 95 6.04 14.79 1.66
CA HIS A 95 4.99 14.27 2.53
C HIS A 95 4.17 15.44 3.09
N TYR A 96 2.88 15.49 2.78
CA TYR A 96 1.97 16.57 3.18
C TYR A 96 0.79 16.11 4.03
N ARG A 97 0.57 14.79 4.16
CA ARG A 97 -0.58 14.23 4.89
C ARG A 97 -0.50 14.47 6.40
N SER A 98 0.68 14.36 6.99
CA SER A 98 0.87 14.58 8.42
C SER A 98 0.91 16.09 8.74
N LYS A 99 0.09 16.51 9.68
CA LYS A 99 0.02 17.90 10.12
C LYS A 99 1.25 18.36 10.91
N HIS A 100 2.03 17.41 11.41
CA HIS A 100 3.26 17.66 12.17
C HIS A 100 4.34 16.67 11.73
N GLU A 101 5.56 17.15 11.58
CA GLU A 101 6.70 16.35 11.11
C GLU A 101 7.00 15.15 12.01
N SER A 102 6.82 15.27 13.33
CA SER A 102 7.07 14.16 14.25
C SER A 102 6.20 12.92 13.99
N LEU A 103 5.05 13.07 13.32
CA LEU A 103 4.14 11.96 13.02
C LEU A 103 4.70 11.02 11.95
N ILE A 104 5.55 11.53 11.06
CA ILE A 104 6.18 10.71 10.00
C ILE A 104 7.65 10.41 10.29
N ALA A 105 8.25 11.06 11.30
CA ALA A 105 9.68 10.99 11.58
C ALA A 105 10.17 9.54 11.74
N PHE A 106 9.45 8.72 12.50
CA PHE A 106 9.79 7.30 12.69
C PHE A 106 9.78 6.54 11.35
N SER A 107 8.69 6.63 10.59
CA SER A 107 8.59 5.93 9.31
C SER A 107 9.63 6.44 8.30
N ASN A 108 9.93 7.74 8.31
CA ASN A 108 10.94 8.32 7.44
C ASN A 108 12.33 7.77 7.75
N SER A 109 12.67 7.62 9.04
CA SER A 109 13.93 7.04 9.47
C SER A 109 14.04 5.55 9.12
N GLU A 110 13.01 4.76 9.44
CA GLU A 110 13.07 3.29 9.35
C GLU A 110 12.86 2.75 7.94
N TYR A 111 12.06 3.42 7.12
CA TYR A 111 11.61 2.87 5.84
C TYR A 111 12.01 3.70 4.62
N TYR A 112 12.30 4.99 4.78
CA TYR A 112 12.51 5.91 3.65
C TYR A 112 13.88 6.62 3.70
N ASP A 113 14.83 6.12 4.49
CA ASP A 113 16.21 6.62 4.57
C ASP A 113 16.29 8.15 4.85
N ASN A 114 15.31 8.70 5.57
CA ASN A 114 15.16 10.14 5.82
C ASN A 114 15.03 10.99 4.54
N LYS A 115 14.56 10.41 3.44
CA LYS A 115 14.41 11.11 2.16
C LYS A 115 13.13 11.91 2.04
N LEU A 116 12.12 11.61 2.87
CA LEU A 116 10.85 12.35 2.82
C LEU A 116 11.03 13.75 3.38
N MET A 117 10.60 14.72 2.59
CA MET A 117 10.56 16.14 2.96
C MET A 117 9.19 16.47 3.53
N THR A 118 9.16 17.15 4.65
CA THR A 118 7.94 17.60 5.32
C THR A 118 7.84 19.11 5.28
N PHE A 119 6.61 19.62 5.32
CA PHE A 119 6.41 21.06 5.54
C PHE A 119 6.61 21.39 7.02
N PRO A 120 7.28 22.48 7.34
CA PRO A 120 7.45 22.91 8.72
C PRO A 120 6.10 23.11 9.40
N SER A 121 5.95 22.57 10.59
CA SER A 121 4.78 22.85 11.42
C SER A 121 4.92 24.22 12.08
N PRO A 122 3.86 25.00 12.22
CA PRO A 122 3.90 26.25 12.99
C PRO A 122 4.19 26.04 14.49
N ASP A 123 4.02 24.82 14.99
CA ASP A 123 4.31 24.42 16.36
C ASP A 123 5.41 23.34 16.36
N ASN A 124 6.68 23.78 16.45
CA ASN A 124 7.85 22.90 16.47
C ASN A 124 8.38 22.65 17.89
N ILE A 125 7.67 23.10 18.93
CA ILE A 125 8.16 23.09 20.32
C ILE A 125 8.01 21.68 20.91
N GLU A 126 6.93 20.97 20.59
CA GLU A 126 6.62 19.67 21.17
C GLU A 126 6.39 18.59 20.11
N SER A 127 7.01 17.41 20.31
CA SER A 127 6.67 16.23 19.53
C SER A 127 5.21 15.85 19.77
N LYS A 128 4.46 15.58 18.70
CA LYS A 128 3.08 15.08 18.77
C LYS A 128 3.01 13.54 18.97
N VAL A 129 4.17 12.91 19.10
CA VAL A 129 4.29 11.49 19.42
C VAL A 129 4.93 11.32 20.77
N ARG A 130 4.29 10.58 21.66
CA ARG A 130 4.81 10.25 22.98
C ARG A 130 4.57 8.77 23.32
N ILE A 131 5.49 8.19 24.07
CA ILE A 131 5.34 6.84 24.61
C ILE A 131 4.70 6.98 26.01
N VAL A 132 3.61 6.27 26.22
CA VAL A 132 2.97 6.16 27.52
C VAL A 132 3.07 4.70 27.97
N ASN A 133 3.85 4.45 29.02
CA ASN A 133 3.93 3.13 29.62
C ASN A 133 2.76 2.95 30.58
N ILE A 134 1.95 1.94 30.33
CA ILE A 134 0.86 1.53 31.22
C ILE A 134 1.11 0.11 31.73
N ASN A 135 0.87 -0.14 33.01
CA ASN A 135 0.87 -1.48 33.57
C ASN A 135 -0.42 -2.17 33.17
N GLY A 136 -0.42 -2.76 31.99
CA GLY A 136 -1.58 -3.41 31.43
C GLY A 136 -1.55 -4.92 31.62
N TYR A 137 -2.72 -5.52 31.71
CA TYR A 137 -2.91 -6.96 31.71
C TYR A 137 -3.59 -7.39 30.40
N TYR A 138 -2.95 -8.30 29.67
CA TYR A 138 -3.49 -8.88 28.44
C TYR A 138 -4.13 -10.23 28.76
N ASP A 139 -5.44 -10.32 28.61
CA ASP A 139 -6.16 -11.59 28.74
C ASP A 139 -5.93 -12.44 27.48
N LYS A 140 -5.22 -13.55 27.63
CA LYS A 140 -4.99 -14.55 26.58
C LYS A 140 -6.17 -15.50 26.38
N GLY A 141 -7.28 -15.29 27.07
CA GLY A 141 -8.51 -16.08 26.95
C GLY A 141 -9.22 -15.90 25.61
N LYS A 142 -10.43 -16.43 25.51
CA LYS A 142 -11.21 -16.42 24.24
C LYS A 142 -11.44 -15.03 23.63
N SER A 143 -11.48 -13.98 24.44
CA SER A 143 -11.75 -12.61 23.96
C SER A 143 -10.51 -11.84 23.49
N ARG A 144 -9.29 -12.29 23.86
CA ARG A 144 -8.00 -11.63 23.52
C ARG A 144 -8.03 -10.11 23.72
N GLN A 145 -8.64 -9.64 24.80
CA GLN A 145 -8.80 -8.21 25.08
C GLN A 145 -7.69 -7.70 26.01
N ASN A 146 -7.27 -6.48 25.78
CA ASN A 146 -6.41 -5.77 26.73
C ASN A 146 -7.29 -4.99 27.70
N LEU A 147 -7.47 -5.53 28.91
CA LEU A 147 -8.38 -4.98 29.93
C LEU A 147 -7.91 -3.62 30.49
N SER A 148 -6.65 -3.26 30.30
CA SER A 148 -6.13 -1.95 30.76
C SER A 148 -6.54 -0.77 29.89
N LEU A 149 -7.12 -1.02 28.71
CA LEU A 149 -7.59 0.00 27.78
C LEU A 149 -9.10 0.24 27.81
N ILE A 150 -9.83 -0.45 28.71
CA ILE A 150 -11.30 -0.41 28.82
C ILE A 150 -11.72 0.58 29.97
N HIS A 151 -11.05 1.71 30.10
CA HIS A 151 -11.43 2.77 31.04
C HIS A 151 -11.63 4.08 30.32
#